data_5bbc4207ecdb733733caa914cb6b4a78
#
_entry.id   5bbc4207ecdb733733caa914cb6b4a78
#
_cell.length_a   1.000
_cell.length_b   1.000
_cell.length_c   1.000
_cell.angle_alpha   90.00
_cell.angle_beta   90.00
_cell.angle_gamma   90.00
#
_symmetry.space_group_name_H-M   'P 1'
#
loop_
_entity.id
_entity.type
_entity.pdbx_description
1 polymer ?
#
loop_
_entity_poly.entity_id
_entity_poly.type
_entity_poly.pdbx_seq_one_letter_code
_entity_poly.pdbx_strand_id
1 'polypeptide(L)'
;MNNINKDQLVKTSVHSGCILRLTLNNPSNHNVLSEEMMSNIQSILNKSIKDESIRVIIISAEGKTFSAGHDLKQLKKGRLNSDKGRDYFKKVMIKCSNLMQSIINNPKPIIAEVAGTATAAGCQLVASCDLAY
;
A
#
# COMPACT_ATOMS: atom_id res chain seq x y z
N MET A 1 24.07 9.31 -5.28
CA MET A 1 22.93 10.17 -5.67
C MET A 1 21.80 9.27 -6.11
N ASN A 2 20.81 9.04 -5.24
CA ASN A 2 19.67 8.21 -5.60
C ASN A 2 18.75 9.01 -6.52
N ASN A 3 18.67 8.61 -7.79
CA ASN A 3 17.65 9.10 -8.71
C ASN A 3 16.27 8.71 -8.15
N ILE A 4 15.61 9.66 -7.51
CA ILE A 4 14.21 9.54 -7.10
C ILE A 4 13.39 9.63 -8.39
N ASN A 5 13.01 8.49 -8.92
CA ASN A 5 12.12 8.39 -10.07
C ASN A 5 10.75 8.96 -9.65
N LYS A 6 10.38 10.15 -10.16
CA LYS A 6 9.13 10.85 -9.82
C LYS A 6 7.85 10.04 -10.14
N ASP A 7 7.99 9.00 -10.96
CA ASP A 7 6.87 8.17 -11.45
C ASP A 7 6.63 6.90 -10.62
N GLN A 8 7.37 6.71 -9.53
CA GLN A 8 7.23 5.50 -8.71
C GLN A 8 6.05 5.63 -7.75
N LEU A 9 5.06 4.74 -7.84
CA LEU A 9 3.84 4.74 -7.00
C LEU A 9 4.13 4.57 -5.49
N VAL A 10 5.24 3.92 -5.15
CA VAL A 10 5.69 3.73 -3.78
C VAL A 10 7.17 4.07 -3.70
N LYS A 11 7.49 5.06 -2.88
CA LYS A 11 8.88 5.42 -2.55
C LYS A 11 9.35 4.62 -1.34
N THR A 12 10.64 4.32 -1.30
CA THR A 12 11.26 3.70 -0.12
C THR A 12 12.50 4.48 0.32
N SER A 13 12.70 4.57 1.62
CA SER A 13 13.93 5.07 2.22
C SER A 13 14.25 4.29 3.50
N VAL A 14 15.53 4.19 3.85
CA VAL A 14 15.98 3.57 5.09
C VAL A 14 16.55 4.64 6.00
N HIS A 15 16.03 4.72 7.21
CA HIS A 15 16.46 5.67 8.24
C HIS A 15 17.18 4.92 9.37
N SER A 16 18.24 5.55 9.90
CA SER A 16 19.05 4.97 11.00
C SER A 16 19.51 3.53 10.73
N GLY A 17 19.64 3.15 9.46
CA GLY A 17 20.06 1.82 9.02
C GLY A 17 19.07 0.67 9.25
N CYS A 18 17.95 0.91 9.95
CA CYS A 18 17.04 -0.19 10.34
C CYS A 18 15.53 0.11 10.23
N ILE A 19 15.15 1.33 9.88
CA ILE A 19 13.74 1.73 9.71
C ILE A 19 13.46 1.87 8.22
N LEU A 20 12.68 0.98 7.65
CA LEU A 20 12.20 1.09 6.28
C LEU A 20 10.97 2.00 6.26
N ARG A 21 11.05 3.14 5.58
CA ARG A 21 9.89 3.97 5.27
C ARG A 21 9.40 3.61 3.86
N LEU A 22 8.14 3.25 3.78
CA LEU A 22 7.39 2.99 2.57
C LEU A 22 6.35 4.10 2.41
N THR A 23 6.48 4.91 1.38
CA THR A 23 5.62 6.09 1.18
C THR A 23 4.75 5.93 -0.07
N LEU A 24 3.44 5.91 0.11
CA LEU A 24 2.47 5.94 -0.99
C LEU A 24 2.62 7.25 -1.76
N ASN A 25 2.87 7.20 -3.06
CA ASN A 25 3.27 8.35 -3.87
C ASN A 25 2.40 8.53 -5.12
N ASN A 26 1.11 8.59 -4.92
CA ASN A 26 0.15 8.95 -5.98
C ASN A 26 -0.90 9.96 -5.44
N PRO A 27 -0.44 11.13 -4.93
CA PRO A 27 -1.33 12.09 -4.27
C PRO A 27 -2.38 12.68 -5.21
N SER A 28 -2.10 12.79 -6.51
CA SER A 28 -3.04 13.28 -7.52
C SER A 28 -4.26 12.36 -7.71
N ASN A 29 -4.15 11.10 -7.33
CA ASN A 29 -5.23 10.13 -7.32
C ASN A 29 -5.51 9.60 -5.90
N HIS A 30 -5.31 10.46 -4.87
CA HIS A 30 -5.61 10.17 -3.47
C HIS A 30 -5.00 8.86 -2.95
N ASN A 31 -3.84 8.46 -3.45
CA ASN A 31 -3.13 7.23 -3.08
C ASN A 31 -4.03 5.98 -3.10
N VAL A 32 -4.88 5.87 -4.14
CA VAL A 32 -5.77 4.71 -4.29
C VAL A 32 -4.98 3.40 -4.36
N LEU A 33 -5.53 2.36 -3.78
CA LEU A 33 -5.01 1.00 -3.83
C LEU A 33 -5.38 0.35 -5.18
N SER A 34 -4.73 0.82 -6.25
CA SER A 34 -4.77 0.17 -7.55
C SER A 34 -4.09 -1.20 -7.50
N GLU A 35 -4.32 -2.06 -8.50
CA GLU A 35 -3.63 -3.36 -8.57
C GLU A 35 -2.11 -3.20 -8.55
N GLU A 36 -1.58 -2.15 -9.21
CA GLU A 36 -0.17 -1.84 -9.25
C GLU A 36 0.34 -1.33 -7.89
N MET A 37 -0.37 -0.40 -7.26
CA MET A 37 -0.04 0.09 -5.91
C MET A 37 0.04 -1.08 -4.93
N MET A 38 -0.97 -1.95 -4.89
CA MET A 38 -0.98 -3.12 -4.02
C MET A 38 0.18 -4.08 -4.31
N SER A 39 0.50 -4.30 -5.59
CA SER A 39 1.65 -5.14 -5.97
C SER A 39 2.98 -4.56 -5.51
N ASN A 40 3.15 -3.24 -5.62
CA ASN A 40 4.38 -2.56 -5.21
C ASN A 40 4.56 -2.66 -3.69
N ILE A 41 3.51 -2.38 -2.92
CA ILE A 41 3.55 -2.53 -1.45
C ILE A 41 3.91 -3.97 -1.08
N GLN A 42 3.21 -4.97 -1.65
CA GLN A 42 3.44 -6.38 -1.38
C GLN A 42 4.89 -6.79 -1.68
N SER A 43 5.43 -6.35 -2.82
CA SER A 43 6.81 -6.65 -3.21
C SER A 43 7.83 -6.08 -2.22
N ILE A 44 7.61 -4.85 -1.75
CA ILE A 44 8.48 -4.20 -0.77
C ILE A 44 8.42 -4.93 0.57
N LEU A 45 7.21 -5.27 1.05
CA LEU A 45 7.04 -6.03 2.28
C LEU A 45 7.73 -7.39 2.21
N ASN A 46 7.57 -8.13 1.11
CA ASN A 46 8.21 -9.43 0.92
C ASN A 46 9.75 -9.34 0.92
N LYS A 47 10.31 -8.28 0.34
CA LYS A 47 11.76 -8.03 0.36
C LYS A 47 12.25 -7.68 1.77
N SER A 48 11.49 -6.85 2.49
CA SER A 48 11.86 -6.41 3.84
C SER A 48 11.91 -7.55 4.86
N ILE A 49 11.10 -8.59 4.70
CA ILE A 49 11.15 -9.79 5.57
C ILE A 49 12.52 -10.45 5.53
N LYS A 50 13.15 -10.48 4.34
CA LYS A 50 14.45 -11.14 4.10
C LYS A 50 15.64 -10.25 4.45
N ASP A 51 15.42 -8.97 4.66
CA ASP A 51 16.48 -8.01 4.98
C ASP A 51 16.64 -7.89 6.49
N GLU A 52 17.63 -8.57 7.03
CA GLU A 52 17.91 -8.60 8.48
C GLU A 52 18.29 -7.23 9.06
N SER A 53 18.73 -6.29 8.23
CA SER A 53 19.04 -4.93 8.68
C SER A 53 17.78 -4.15 9.05
N ILE A 54 16.63 -4.43 8.39
CA ILE A 54 15.36 -3.75 8.66
C ILE A 54 14.68 -4.37 9.89
N ARG A 55 14.34 -3.52 10.85
CA ARG A 55 13.70 -3.91 12.11
C ARG A 55 12.28 -3.39 12.28
N VAL A 56 11.95 -2.28 11.63
CA VAL A 56 10.63 -1.63 11.69
C VAL A 56 10.28 -1.10 10.31
N ILE A 57 9.01 -1.14 9.97
CA ILE A 57 8.47 -0.59 8.74
C ILE A 57 7.49 0.53 9.08
N ILE A 58 7.61 1.68 8.41
CA ILE A 58 6.65 2.78 8.50
C ILE A 58 5.97 2.90 7.14
N ILE A 59 4.64 2.85 7.12
CA ILE A 59 3.84 3.17 5.94
C ILE A 59 3.32 4.59 6.08
N SER A 60 3.71 5.45 5.15
CA SER A 60 3.30 6.85 5.08
C SER A 60 2.73 7.18 3.70
N ALA A 61 2.27 8.40 3.49
CA ALA A 61 1.72 8.83 2.20
C ALA A 61 2.08 10.28 1.88
N GLU A 62 2.30 10.56 0.61
CA GLU A 62 2.43 11.92 0.10
C GLU A 62 1.06 12.58 -0.05
N GLY A 63 1.01 13.89 0.22
CA GLY A 63 -0.19 14.72 0.01
C GLY A 63 -1.17 14.68 1.18
N LYS A 64 -2.40 15.16 0.92
CA LYS A 64 -3.44 15.38 1.94
C LYS A 64 -4.29 14.13 2.25
N THR A 65 -4.11 13.06 1.50
CA THR A 65 -4.86 11.81 1.66
C THR A 65 -3.88 10.68 1.88
N PHE A 66 -4.04 9.94 2.98
CA PHE A 66 -3.25 8.72 3.20
C PHE A 66 -3.61 7.68 2.14
N SER A 67 -4.87 7.28 2.04
CA SER A 67 -5.40 6.46 0.94
C SER A 67 -6.93 6.52 0.88
N ALA A 68 -7.47 6.68 -0.31
CA ALA A 68 -8.92 6.66 -0.55
C ALA A 68 -9.49 5.25 -0.78
N GLY A 69 -8.68 4.20 -0.64
CA GLY A 69 -9.09 2.82 -0.87
C GLY A 69 -8.96 2.38 -2.32
N HIS A 70 -9.80 1.46 -2.77
CA HIS A 70 -9.69 0.87 -4.11
C HIS A 70 -9.83 1.90 -5.23
N ASP A 71 -9.14 1.66 -6.35
CA ASP A 71 -9.28 2.46 -7.56
C ASP A 71 -10.63 2.19 -8.25
N LEU A 72 -11.57 3.11 -8.03
CA LEU A 72 -12.93 2.99 -8.59
C LEU A 72 -12.95 3.07 -10.12
N LYS A 73 -11.93 3.68 -10.75
CA LYS A 73 -11.82 3.71 -12.21
C LYS A 73 -11.50 2.32 -12.76
N GLN A 74 -10.59 1.60 -12.08
CA GLN A 74 -10.29 0.21 -12.43
C GLN A 74 -11.51 -0.70 -12.22
N LEU A 75 -12.21 -0.56 -11.09
CA LEU A 75 -13.43 -1.33 -10.81
C LEU A 75 -14.52 -1.04 -11.86
N LYS A 76 -14.75 0.24 -12.20
CA LYS A 76 -15.72 0.62 -13.24
C LYS A 76 -15.36 0.01 -14.59
N LYS A 77 -14.08 0.03 -14.99
CA LYS A 77 -13.62 -0.61 -16.22
C LYS A 77 -13.84 -2.13 -16.20
N GLY A 78 -13.59 -2.79 -15.07
CA GLY A 78 -13.84 -4.22 -14.89
C GLY A 78 -15.30 -4.62 -15.13
N ARG A 79 -16.27 -3.73 -14.83
CA ARG A 79 -17.71 -3.97 -15.09
C ARG A 79 -18.06 -4.10 -16.57
N LEU A 80 -17.21 -3.67 -17.47
CA LEU A 80 -17.42 -3.81 -18.91
C LEU A 80 -17.14 -5.22 -19.44
N ASN A 81 -16.56 -6.10 -18.61
CA ASN A 81 -16.35 -7.51 -18.96
C ASN A 81 -17.69 -8.23 -19.15
N SER A 82 -17.69 -9.32 -19.89
CA SER A 82 -18.89 -10.12 -20.21
C SER A 82 -19.63 -10.64 -18.96
N ASP A 83 -18.89 -10.91 -17.87
CA ASP A 83 -19.39 -11.35 -16.58
C ASP A 83 -19.78 -10.17 -15.64
N LYS A 84 -19.88 -8.95 -16.17
CA LYS A 84 -20.12 -7.70 -15.43
C LYS A 84 -19.06 -7.41 -14.35
N GLY A 85 -17.86 -7.95 -14.52
CA GLY A 85 -16.72 -7.74 -13.64
C GLY A 85 -16.61 -8.68 -12.44
N ARG A 86 -17.43 -9.72 -12.36
CA ARG A 86 -17.47 -10.64 -11.23
C ARG A 86 -16.08 -11.23 -10.92
N ASP A 87 -15.44 -11.82 -11.92
CA ASP A 87 -14.12 -12.45 -11.75
C ASP A 87 -13.03 -11.41 -11.47
N TYR A 88 -13.11 -10.25 -12.13
CA TYR A 88 -12.21 -9.14 -11.89
C TYR A 88 -12.30 -8.63 -10.45
N PHE A 89 -13.52 -8.40 -9.94
CA PHE A 89 -13.72 -7.93 -8.56
C PHE A 89 -13.22 -8.97 -7.56
N LYS A 90 -13.51 -10.24 -7.77
CA LYS A 90 -13.01 -11.31 -6.93
C LYS A 90 -11.47 -11.29 -6.86
N LYS A 91 -10.81 -11.16 -8.02
CA LYS A 91 -9.34 -11.06 -8.10
C LYS A 91 -8.79 -9.86 -7.32
N VAL A 92 -9.39 -8.68 -7.49
CA VAL A 92 -8.95 -7.44 -6.80
C VAL A 92 -9.14 -7.57 -5.29
N MET A 93 -10.29 -8.10 -4.83
CA MET A 93 -10.56 -8.28 -3.40
C MET A 93 -9.63 -9.33 -2.77
N ILE A 94 -9.33 -10.42 -3.45
CA ILE A 94 -8.34 -11.42 -2.98
C ILE A 94 -6.96 -10.78 -2.88
N LYS A 95 -6.56 -9.99 -3.86
CA LYS A 95 -5.27 -9.29 -3.85
C LYS A 95 -5.17 -8.32 -2.67
N CYS A 96 -6.23 -7.56 -2.42
CA CYS A 96 -6.32 -6.67 -1.26
C CYS A 96 -6.23 -7.46 0.05
N SER A 97 -7.02 -8.52 0.19
CA SER A 97 -6.99 -9.40 1.36
C SER A 97 -5.59 -9.97 1.62
N ASN A 98 -4.91 -10.46 0.58
CA ASN A 98 -3.56 -10.99 0.70
C ASN A 98 -2.57 -9.91 1.18
N LEU A 99 -2.70 -8.68 0.68
CA LEU A 99 -1.88 -7.56 1.15
C LEU A 99 -2.12 -7.29 2.64
N MET A 100 -3.38 -7.18 3.08
CA MET A 100 -3.71 -6.93 4.48
C MET A 100 -3.20 -8.07 5.38
N GLN A 101 -3.36 -9.32 4.95
CA GLN A 101 -2.84 -10.49 5.67
C GLN A 101 -1.30 -10.47 5.74
N SER A 102 -0.62 -10.00 4.70
CA SER A 102 0.84 -9.90 4.72
C SER A 102 1.35 -8.81 5.67
N ILE A 103 0.56 -7.77 5.94
CA ILE A 103 0.85 -6.76 6.96
C ILE A 103 0.66 -7.38 8.35
N ILE A 104 -0.50 -7.96 8.61
CA ILE A 104 -0.86 -8.56 9.91
C ILE A 104 0.15 -9.65 10.32
N ASN A 105 0.57 -10.49 9.37
CA ASN A 105 1.48 -11.61 9.63
C ASN A 105 2.96 -11.26 9.41
N ASN A 106 3.30 -9.98 9.23
CA ASN A 106 4.68 -9.58 9.05
C ASN A 106 5.46 -9.81 10.34
N PRO A 107 6.66 -10.43 10.30
CA PRO A 107 7.48 -10.64 11.50
C PRO A 107 8.09 -9.35 12.06
N LYS A 108 7.99 -8.24 11.31
CA LYS A 108 8.50 -6.92 11.72
C LYS A 108 7.34 -5.99 12.02
N PRO A 109 7.41 -5.18 13.09
CA PRO A 109 6.40 -4.18 13.38
C PRO A 109 6.15 -3.24 12.20
N ILE A 110 4.89 -3.02 11.86
CA ILE A 110 4.47 -2.08 10.81
C ILE A 110 3.64 -0.97 11.45
N ILE A 111 4.06 0.26 11.24
CA ILE A 111 3.44 1.46 11.81
C ILE A 111 2.85 2.29 10.67
N ALA A 112 1.58 2.67 10.76
CA ALA A 112 0.97 3.62 9.86
C ALA A 112 1.17 5.06 10.38
N GLU A 113 1.86 5.89 9.58
CA GLU A 113 1.94 7.35 9.79
C GLU A 113 0.85 8.01 8.96
N VAL A 114 -0.25 8.38 9.62
CA VAL A 114 -1.50 8.80 8.96
C VAL A 114 -1.63 10.32 9.03
N ALA A 115 -0.90 11.01 8.17
CA ALA A 115 -0.94 12.48 8.09
C ALA A 115 -2.15 13.05 7.33
N GLY A 116 -3.09 12.20 6.88
CA GLY A 116 -4.23 12.60 6.08
C GLY A 116 -5.36 11.59 6.10
N THR A 117 -6.42 11.86 5.31
CA THR A 117 -7.60 11.01 5.28
C THR A 117 -7.29 9.58 4.83
N ALA A 118 -7.72 8.61 5.62
CA ALA A 118 -7.75 7.18 5.27
C ALA A 118 -9.21 6.71 5.25
N THR A 119 -9.66 6.13 4.13
CA THR A 119 -11.06 5.67 3.99
C THR A 119 -11.14 4.36 3.22
N ALA A 120 -12.25 3.64 3.37
CA ALA A 120 -12.50 2.34 2.72
C ALA A 120 -11.32 1.36 2.94
N ALA A 121 -10.77 0.77 1.87
CA ALA A 121 -9.60 -0.11 1.96
C ALA A 121 -8.33 0.62 2.46
N GLY A 122 -8.26 1.96 2.36
CA GLY A 122 -7.20 2.76 2.98
C GLY A 122 -7.30 2.75 4.50
N CYS A 123 -8.50 2.83 5.06
CA CYS A 123 -8.73 2.64 6.49
C CYS A 123 -8.40 1.20 6.93
N GLN A 124 -8.73 0.21 6.12
CA GLN A 124 -8.37 -1.18 6.38
C GLN A 124 -6.83 -1.37 6.40
N LEU A 125 -6.11 -0.69 5.50
CA LEU A 125 -4.64 -0.70 5.49
C LEU A 125 -4.07 -0.20 6.82
N VAL A 126 -4.59 0.93 7.34
CA VAL A 126 -4.20 1.47 8.66
C VAL A 126 -4.52 0.47 9.76
N ALA A 127 -5.73 -0.09 9.78
CA ALA A 127 -6.18 -1.04 10.80
C ALA A 127 -5.41 -2.38 10.76
N SER A 128 -4.75 -2.70 9.66
CA SER A 128 -3.92 -3.91 9.53
C SER A 128 -2.51 -3.73 10.10
N CYS A 129 -2.10 -2.49 10.36
CA CYS A 129 -0.79 -2.20 10.97
C CYS A 129 -0.82 -2.44 12.49
N ASP A 130 0.35 -2.64 13.09
CA ASP A 130 0.48 -2.85 14.55
C ASP A 130 0.17 -1.59 15.35
N LEU A 131 0.53 -0.43 14.81
CA LEU A 131 0.30 0.89 15.40
C LEU A 131 -0.08 1.90 14.32
N ALA A 132 -0.79 2.96 14.71
CA ALA A 132 -1.06 4.12 13.87
C ALA A 132 -0.94 5.42 14.69
N TYR A 133 -0.46 6.49 14.06
CA TYR A 133 -0.40 7.83 14.65
C TYR A 133 -0.59 8.92 13.59
#